data_760f8ec83fd67fac4681afd07fa803e9
#
_entry.id   760f8ec83fd67fac4681afd07fa803e9
#
_cell.length_a   1.000
_cell.length_b   1.000
_cell.length_c   1.000
_cell.angle_alpha   90.00
_cell.angle_beta   90.00
_cell.angle_gamma   90.00
#
_symmetry.space_group_name_H-M   'P 1'
#
loop_
_entity.id
_entity.type
_entity.pdbx_description
1 polymer ?
#
loop_
_entity_poly.entity_id
_entity_poly.type
_entity_poly.pdbx_seq_one_letter_code
_entity_poly.pdbx_strand_id
1 'polypeptide(L)' 'MKGTVKFFNREKRFGFIAGEDDKEYFVHESGVTEGPIDENDEVTFDVEEGDKGPKAVNVKK' A
#
# COMPACT_ATOMS: atom_id res chain seq x y z
N MET A 1 5.57 7.88 -4.51
CA MET A 1 4.16 8.25 -4.81
C MET A 1 3.37 8.37 -3.51
N LYS A 2 2.41 9.27 -3.48
CA LYS A 2 1.52 9.40 -2.34
C LYS A 2 0.21 8.69 -2.61
N GLY A 3 -0.43 8.22 -1.55
CA GLY A 3 -1.73 7.60 -1.67
C GLY A 3 -2.43 7.50 -0.35
N THR A 4 -3.62 6.93 -0.39
CA THR A 4 -4.44 6.72 0.79
C THR A 4 -4.80 5.25 0.86
N VAL A 5 -4.63 4.66 2.04
CA VAL A 5 -4.95 3.25 2.23
C VAL A 5 -6.46 3.06 2.10
N LYS A 6 -6.88 2.23 1.16
CA LYS A 6 -8.28 1.92 0.94
C LYS A 6 -8.79 0.98 2.02
N PHE A 7 -8.05 -0.07 2.27
CA PHE A 7 -8.27 -0.96 3.41
C PHE A 7 -7.00 -1.77 3.65
N PHE A 8 -6.90 -2.32 4.83
CA PHE A 8 -5.80 -3.21 5.17
C PHE A 8 -6.33 -4.33 6.05
N ASN A 9 -6.15 -5.58 5.59
CA ASN A 9 -6.60 -6.76 6.34
C ASN A 9 -5.42 -7.30 7.15
N ARG A 10 -5.46 -7.09 8.45
CA ARG A 10 -4.38 -7.50 9.34
C ARG A 10 -4.24 -9.00 9.48
N GLU A 11 -5.32 -9.73 9.35
CA GLU A 11 -5.26 -11.18 9.42
C GLU A 11 -4.52 -11.77 8.23
N LYS A 12 -4.79 -11.25 7.06
CA LYS A 12 -4.16 -11.71 5.82
C LYS A 12 -2.91 -10.92 5.48
N ARG A 13 -2.63 -9.85 6.21
CA ARG A 13 -1.43 -9.03 6.10
C ARG A 13 -1.28 -8.34 4.75
N PHE A 14 -2.39 -7.97 4.14
CA PHE A 14 -2.36 -7.22 2.89
C PHE A 14 -3.49 -6.21 2.82
N GLY A 15 -3.37 -5.31 1.87
CA GLY A 15 -4.42 -4.34 1.62
C GLY A 15 -4.20 -3.67 0.27
N PHE A 16 -4.91 -2.57 0.07
CA PHE A 16 -4.80 -1.79 -1.16
C PHE A 16 -4.66 -0.32 -0.82
N ILE A 17 -3.88 0.36 -1.64
CA ILE A 17 -3.67 1.80 -1.54
C ILE A 17 -4.18 2.43 -2.82
N ALA A 18 -4.99 3.48 -2.68
CA ALA A 18 -5.41 4.30 -3.81
C ALA A 18 -4.32 5.34 -4.02
N GLY A 19 -3.61 5.24 -5.14
CA GLY A 19 -2.54 6.17 -5.47
C GLY A 19 -3.08 7.50 -5.95
N GLU A 20 -2.21 8.50 -5.98
CA GLU A 20 -2.57 9.84 -6.46
C GLU A 20 -2.89 9.86 -7.96
N ASP A 21 -2.55 8.79 -8.67
CA ASP A 21 -2.86 8.61 -10.08
C ASP A 21 -4.21 7.90 -10.33
N ASP A 22 -5.03 7.81 -9.29
CA ASP A 22 -6.34 7.14 -9.31
C ASP A 22 -6.27 5.63 -9.56
N LYS A 23 -5.12 5.03 -9.38
CA LYS A 23 -4.94 3.59 -9.50
C LYS A 23 -4.84 2.94 -8.13
N GLU A 24 -5.22 1.67 -8.07
CA GLU A 24 -5.10 0.89 -6.85
C GLU A 24 -3.83 0.06 -6.90
N TYR A 25 -3.13 0.01 -5.78
CA TYR A 25 -1.90 -0.76 -5.65
C TYR A 25 -2.03 -1.73 -4.49
N PHE A 26 -1.63 -2.97 -4.76
CA PHE A 26 -1.58 -4.00 -3.72
C PHE A 26 -0.43 -3.69 -2.77
N VAL A 27 -0.67 -3.84 -1.47
CA VAL A 27 0.36 -3.68 -0.47
C VAL A 27 0.35 -4.89 0.47
N HIS A 28 1.52 -5.46 0.70
CA HIS A 28 1.70 -6.53 1.67
C HIS A 28 2.40 -5.95 2.89
N GLU A 29 2.14 -6.51 4.06
CA GLU A 29 2.76 -6.05 5.31
C GLU A 29 4.27 -5.96 5.21
N SER A 30 4.90 -6.89 4.50
CA SER A 30 6.35 -6.87 4.33
C SER A 30 6.85 -5.67 3.53
N GLY A 31 5.97 -5.01 2.78
CA GLY A 31 6.31 -3.80 2.04
C GLY A 31 6.11 -2.52 2.84
N VAL A 32 5.62 -2.62 4.06
CA VAL A 32 5.42 -1.47 4.93
C VAL A 32 6.66 -1.27 5.78
N THR A 33 7.37 -0.18 5.58
CA THR A 33 8.61 0.09 6.31
C THR A 33 8.37 0.84 7.60
N GLU A 34 7.30 1.61 7.68
CA GLU A 34 6.86 2.27 8.89
C GLU A 34 5.38 1.98 9.05
N GLY A 35 5.07 1.14 9.96
CA GLY A 35 3.70 0.76 10.20
C GLY A 35 3.34 0.92 11.64
N PRO A 36 2.17 0.47 12.02
CA PRO A 36 1.16 -0.11 11.11
C PRO A 36 0.42 0.96 10.30
N ILE A 37 -0.17 0.52 9.19
CA ILE A 37 -1.04 1.38 8.40
C ILE A 37 -2.48 0.90 8.55
N ASP A 38 -3.41 1.81 8.47
CA ASP A 38 -4.83 1.51 8.61
C ASP A 38 -5.62 2.14 7.48
N GLU A 39 -6.89 1.76 7.38
CA GLU A 39 -7.81 2.33 6.42
C GLU A 39 -7.83 3.86 6.53
N ASN A 40 -7.80 4.52 5.39
CA ASN A 40 -7.81 5.97 5.26
C ASN A 40 -6.52 6.69 5.69
N ASP A 41 -5.46 5.94 6.00
CA ASP A 41 -4.18 6.57 6.30
C ASP A 41 -3.53 7.11 5.03
N GLU A 42 -2.93 8.28 5.12
CA GLU A 42 -2.12 8.82 4.03
C GLU A 42 -0.72 8.23 4.14
N VAL A 43 -0.23 7.74 3.03
CA VAL A 43 1.07 7.08 2.99
C VAL A 43 1.85 7.52 1.75
N THR A 44 3.17 7.32 1.81
CA THR A 44 4.02 7.42 0.63
C THR A 44 4.57 6.04 0.34
N PHE A 45 4.79 5.75 -0.93
CA PHE A 45 5.25 4.42 -1.33
C PHE A 45 5.90 4.48 -2.71
N ASP A 46 6.65 3.43 -3.03
CA ASP A 46 7.18 3.22 -4.37
C ASP A 46 6.36 2.14 -5.06
N VAL A 47 6.35 2.16 -6.38
CA VAL A 47 5.64 1.16 -7.17
C VAL A 47 6.64 0.19 -7.75
N GLU A 48 6.36 -1.10 -7.59
CA GLU A 48 7.19 -2.17 -8.14
C GLU A 48 6.31 -3.15 -8.90
N GLU A 49 6.80 -3.63 -10.03
CA GLU A 49 6.10 -4.64 -10.80
C GLU A 49 6.18 -5.98 -10.07
N GLY A 50 5.04 -6.55 -9.77
CA GLY A 50 4.93 -7.87 -9.17
C GLY A 50 4.29 -8.87 -10.12
N ASP A 51 4.19 -10.11 -9.70
CA ASP A 51 3.60 -11.18 -10.51
C ASP A 51 2.14 -10.92 -10.86
N LYS A 52 1.46 -10.20 -10.00
CA LYS A 52 0.03 -9.90 -10.18
C LYS A 52 -0.24 -8.47 -10.60
N GLY A 53 0.81 -7.76 -11.01
CA GLY A 53 0.71 -6.37 -11.41
C GLY A 53 1.47 -5.44 -10.46
N PRO A 54 1.27 -4.14 -10.59
CA PRO A 54 2.01 -3.19 -9.76
C PRO A 54 1.62 -3.32 -8.30
N LYS A 55 2.62 -3.24 -7.43
CA LYS A 55 2.41 -3.29 -5.98
C LYS A 55 3.15 -2.15 -5.31
N ALA A 56 2.68 -1.76 -4.15
CA ALA A 56 3.32 -0.74 -3.34
C ALA A 56 4.40 -1.36 -2.47
N VAL A 57 5.57 -0.73 -2.44
CA VAL A 57 6.68 -1.15 -1.60
C VAL A 57 7.23 0.09 -0.90
N ASN A 58 8.02 -0.13 0.15
CA ASN A 58 8.59 0.96 0.94
C ASN A 58 7.50 1.92 1.44
N VAL A 59 6.38 1.34 1.84
CA VAL A 59 5.23 2.11 2.31
C VAL A 59 5.51 2.68 3.67
N LYS A 60 5.26 3.97 3.84
CA LYS A 60 5.43 4.64 5.12
C LYS A 60 4.46 5.81 5.24
N LYS A 61 4.13 6.12 6.45
CA LYS A 61 3.28 7.27 6.76
C LYS A 61 4.01 8.58 6.62
#